data_0a71b4df6ff85aec0874333e70f51dca
#
_entry.id   0a71b4df6ff85aec0874333e70f51dca
#
_cell.length_a   1.000
_cell.length_b   1.000
_cell.length_c   1.000
_cell.angle_alpha   90.00
_cell.angle_beta   90.00
_cell.angle_gamma   90.00
#
_symmetry.space_group_name_H-M   'P 1'
#
loop_
_entity.id
_entity.type
_entity.pdbx_description
1 polymer ?
#
loop_
_entity_poly.entity_id
_entity_poly.type
_entity_poly.pdbx_seq_one_letter_code
_entity_poly.pdbx_strand_id
1 'polypeptide(L)'
;MKVGTDGVLLGAWAAGGQRILDIGTGTGVIALMMAQRFPDAQVSAIELDESAAQQAKENVAASPFSDRIAVEHVALQQYEALP
;
A
#
# COMPACT_ATOMS: atom_id res chain seq x y z
N MET A 1 -4.36 -17.63 -1.63
CA MET A 1 -3.53 -16.51 -1.26
C MET A 1 -3.75 -16.13 0.18
N LYS A 2 -2.71 -15.72 0.81
CA LYS A 2 -2.77 -15.44 2.24
C LYS A 2 -3.11 -14.00 2.54
N VAL A 3 -3.92 -13.45 1.73
CA VAL A 3 -4.32 -12.07 1.87
C VAL A 3 -4.89 -11.85 3.24
N GLY A 4 -4.45 -10.82 3.86
CA GLY A 4 -5.02 -10.42 5.11
C GLY A 4 -4.47 -11.13 6.31
N THR A 5 -3.81 -12.29 6.12
CA THR A 5 -3.25 -12.93 7.30
C THR A 5 -2.14 -12.12 7.90
N ASP A 6 -1.37 -11.44 7.05
CA ASP A 6 -0.25 -10.64 7.51
C ASP A 6 -0.42 -9.16 7.20
N GLY A 7 -1.55 -8.79 6.65
CA GLY A 7 -1.80 -7.41 6.29
C GLY A 7 -2.14 -6.58 7.51
N VAL A 8 -1.57 -5.40 7.58
CA VAL A 8 -1.84 -4.44 8.65
C VAL A 8 -2.04 -3.08 8.03
N LEU A 9 -3.12 -2.42 8.44
CA LEU A 9 -3.41 -1.06 8.01
C LEU A 9 -3.12 -0.10 9.14
N LEU A 10 -2.29 0.87 8.85
CA LEU A 10 -1.99 1.94 9.79
C LEU A 10 -2.37 3.26 9.15
N GLY A 11 -3.08 4.08 9.89
CA GLY A 11 -3.53 5.37 9.39
C GLY A 11 -3.03 6.50 10.26
N ALA A 12 -2.77 7.63 9.62
CA ALA A 12 -2.35 8.83 10.32
C ALA A 12 -2.75 10.06 9.50
N TRP A 13 -2.92 11.18 10.16
CA TRP A 13 -3.15 12.44 9.50
C TRP A 13 -1.86 13.20 9.36
N ALA A 14 -1.67 13.81 8.21
CA ALA A 14 -0.51 14.64 7.92
C ALA A 14 -1.00 15.92 7.24
N ALA A 15 -0.07 16.82 6.99
CA ALA A 15 -0.42 18.12 6.39
C ALA A 15 -1.16 17.96 5.05
N GLY A 16 -0.88 16.92 4.30
CA GLY A 16 -1.51 16.68 3.00
C GLY A 16 -2.76 15.81 3.06
N GLY A 17 -3.31 15.53 4.26
CA GLY A 17 -4.46 14.66 4.41
C GLY A 17 -4.10 13.36 5.08
N GLN A 18 -4.97 12.37 4.94
CA GLN A 18 -4.76 11.08 5.59
C GLN A 18 -3.69 10.27 4.87
N ARG A 19 -2.86 9.62 5.66
CA ARG A 19 -1.86 8.68 5.14
C ARG A 19 -2.16 7.29 5.67
N ILE A 20 -2.13 6.32 4.78
CA ILE A 20 -2.44 4.93 5.11
C ILE A 20 -1.25 4.07 4.70
N LEU A 21 -0.81 3.22 5.61
CA LEU A 21 0.25 2.26 5.34
C LEU A 21 -0.37 0.86 5.37
N ASP A 22 -0.25 0.15 4.25
CA ASP A 22 -0.74 -1.22 4.11
C ASP A 22 0.47 -2.14 4.10
N ILE A 23 0.71 -2.81 5.22
CA ILE A 23 1.84 -3.71 5.41
C ILE A 23 1.41 -5.11 5.00
N GLY A 24 2.17 -5.72 4.09
CA GLY A 24 1.80 -7.02 3.55
C GLY A 24 0.65 -6.91 2.57
N THR A 25 0.75 -5.95 1.67
CA THR A 25 -0.33 -5.61 0.76
C THR A 25 -0.76 -6.74 -0.17
N GLY A 26 0.09 -7.76 -0.37
CA GLY A 26 -0.19 -8.83 -1.31
C GLY A 26 -0.32 -8.27 -2.72
N THR A 27 -1.46 -8.50 -3.36
CA THR A 27 -1.71 -8.01 -4.71
C THR A 27 -2.27 -6.59 -4.74
N GLY A 28 -2.35 -5.92 -3.60
CA GLY A 28 -2.76 -4.53 -3.55
C GLY A 28 -4.25 -4.28 -3.44
N VAL A 29 -5.05 -5.32 -3.23
CA VAL A 29 -6.51 -5.18 -3.19
C VAL A 29 -6.95 -4.24 -2.07
N ILE A 30 -6.40 -4.41 -0.88
CA ILE A 30 -6.79 -3.57 0.26
C ILE A 30 -6.35 -2.13 0.04
N ALA A 31 -5.14 -1.94 -0.51
CA ALA A 31 -4.66 -0.59 -0.81
C ALA A 31 -5.59 0.12 -1.79
N LEU A 32 -6.04 -0.60 -2.81
CA LEU A 32 -6.98 -0.05 -3.78
C LEU A 32 -8.32 0.30 -3.14
N MET A 33 -8.82 -0.58 -2.27
CA MET A 33 -10.07 -0.32 -1.57
C MET A 33 -9.97 0.90 -0.66
N MET A 34 -8.83 1.06 0.00
CA MET A 34 -8.62 2.21 0.88
C MET A 34 -8.54 3.51 0.08
N ALA A 35 -7.86 3.48 -1.06
CA ALA A 35 -7.77 4.66 -1.92
C ALA A 35 -9.14 5.08 -2.44
N GLN A 36 -9.98 4.11 -2.77
CA GLN A 36 -11.34 4.38 -3.22
C GLN A 36 -12.19 4.97 -2.11
N ARG A 37 -12.07 4.40 -0.91
CA ARG A 37 -12.90 4.81 0.22
C ARG A 37 -12.51 6.18 0.76
N PHE A 38 -11.22 6.50 0.71
CA PHE A 38 -10.70 7.74 1.28
C PHE A 38 -10.05 8.58 0.19
N PRO A 39 -10.83 9.41 -0.51
CA PRO A 39 -10.32 10.12 -1.70
C PRO A 39 -9.12 11.03 -1.44
N ASP A 40 -8.95 11.49 -0.22
CA ASP A 40 -7.85 12.39 0.13
C ASP A 40 -6.63 11.64 0.67
N ALA A 41 -6.69 10.32 0.73
CA ALA A 41 -5.61 9.54 1.33
C ALA A 41 -4.47 9.30 0.37
N GLN A 42 -3.26 9.29 0.92
CA GLN A 42 -2.07 8.79 0.27
C GLN A 42 -1.82 7.40 0.85
N VAL A 43 -1.70 6.40 0.01
CA VAL A 43 -1.55 5.02 0.45
C VAL A 43 -0.16 4.52 0.11
N SER A 44 0.54 4.03 1.11
CA SER A 44 1.83 3.36 0.92
C SER A 44 1.60 1.88 1.17
N ALA A 45 1.92 1.05 0.20
CA ALA A 45 1.71 -0.38 0.29
C ALA A 45 3.07 -1.06 0.23
N ILE A 46 3.41 -1.85 1.25
CA ILE A 46 4.69 -2.54 1.26
C ILE A 46 4.45 -4.04 1.23
N GLU A 47 5.34 -4.73 0.56
CA GLU A 47 5.23 -6.17 0.38
C GLU A 47 6.62 -6.80 0.33
N LEU A 48 6.80 -7.87 1.10
CA LEU A 48 8.07 -8.57 1.17
C LEU A 48 8.27 -9.50 -0.02
N ASP A 49 7.20 -10.11 -0.51
CA ASP A 49 7.29 -11.04 -1.62
C ASP A 49 7.37 -10.30 -2.95
N GLU A 50 8.42 -10.60 -3.74
CA GLU A 50 8.67 -9.89 -4.98
C GLU A 50 7.54 -10.08 -5.99
N SER A 51 7.06 -11.29 -6.15
CA SER A 51 5.97 -11.59 -7.09
C SER A 51 4.70 -10.81 -6.73
N ALA A 52 4.35 -10.82 -5.45
CA ALA A 52 3.15 -10.13 -5.00
C ALA A 52 3.31 -8.62 -5.16
N ALA A 53 4.50 -8.11 -4.85
CA ALA A 53 4.77 -6.67 -5.01
C ALA A 53 4.65 -6.25 -6.47
N GLN A 54 5.16 -7.08 -7.39
CA GLN A 54 5.06 -6.78 -8.81
C GLN A 54 3.60 -6.78 -9.26
N GLN A 55 2.82 -7.76 -8.81
CA GLN A 55 1.41 -7.82 -9.14
C GLN A 55 0.66 -6.61 -8.57
N ALA A 56 1.01 -6.21 -7.34
CA ALA A 56 0.39 -5.02 -6.75
C ALA A 56 0.70 -3.77 -7.56
N LYS A 57 1.93 -3.62 -8.02
CA LYS A 57 2.31 -2.49 -8.86
C LYS A 57 1.51 -2.45 -10.14
N GLU A 58 1.30 -3.61 -10.77
CA GLU A 58 0.52 -3.70 -11.99
C GLU A 58 -0.94 -3.35 -11.74
N ASN A 59 -1.49 -3.87 -10.65
CA ASN A 59 -2.89 -3.60 -10.31
C ASN A 59 -3.11 -2.12 -10.01
N VAL A 60 -2.18 -1.51 -9.29
CA VAL A 60 -2.26 -0.08 -8.97
C VAL A 60 -2.13 0.76 -10.24
N ALA A 61 -1.18 0.41 -11.10
CA ALA A 61 -0.96 1.16 -12.35
C ALA A 61 -2.19 1.14 -13.25
N ALA A 62 -2.96 0.05 -13.20
CA ALA A 62 -4.17 -0.09 -14.00
C ALA A 62 -5.39 0.58 -13.35
N SER A 63 -5.25 1.10 -12.15
CA SER A 63 -6.38 1.67 -11.41
C SER A 63 -6.42 3.19 -11.58
N PRO A 64 -7.58 3.81 -11.28
CA PRO A 64 -7.67 5.27 -11.30
C PRO A 64 -6.99 5.93 -10.11
N PHE A 65 -6.40 5.14 -9.20
CA PHE A 65 -5.77 5.67 -7.98
C PHE A 65 -4.25 5.62 -8.03
N SER A 66 -3.68 5.40 -9.23
CA SER A 66 -2.24 5.17 -9.36
C SER A 66 -1.38 6.33 -8.85
N ASP A 67 -1.92 7.54 -8.86
CA ASP A 67 -1.19 8.72 -8.39
C ASP A 67 -1.22 8.86 -6.86
N ARG A 68 -2.01 8.05 -6.18
CA ARG A 68 -2.14 8.14 -4.72
C ARG A 68 -1.66 6.89 -3.98
N ILE A 69 -1.21 5.87 -4.71
CA ILE A 69 -0.76 4.62 -4.11
C ILE A 69 0.66 4.35 -4.54
N ALA A 70 1.55 4.20 -3.57
CA ALA A 70 2.94 3.80 -3.82
C ALA A 70 3.13 2.37 -3.31
N VAL A 71 3.66 1.50 -4.16
CA VAL A 71 3.94 0.12 -3.80
C VAL A 71 5.44 -0.07 -3.72
N GLU A 72 5.91 -0.64 -2.61
CA GLU A 72 7.32 -0.88 -2.38
C GLU A 72 7.58 -2.36 -2.06
N HIS A 73 8.58 -2.93 -2.70
CA HIS A 73 9.02 -4.28 -2.40
C HIS A 73 10.12 -4.19 -1.35
N VAL A 74 9.72 -4.12 -0.08
CA VAL A 74 10.67 -3.99 1.03
C VAL A 74 10.09 -4.66 2.26
N ALA A 75 10.97 -5.03 3.18
CA ALA A 75 10.55 -5.46 4.50
C ALA A 75 10.23 -4.22 5.34
N LEU A 76 9.40 -4.38 6.36
CA LEU A 76 9.00 -3.26 7.21
C LEU A 76 10.20 -2.56 7.83
N GLN A 77 11.20 -3.32 8.27
CA GLN A 77 12.39 -2.73 8.87
C GLN A 77 13.11 -1.80 7.90
N GLN A 78 13.16 -2.20 6.63
CA GLN A 78 13.78 -1.36 5.61
C GLN A 78 12.97 -0.10 5.36
N TYR A 79 11.66 -0.25 5.35
CA TYR A 79 10.77 0.88 5.12
C TYR A 79 10.92 1.92 6.23
N GLU A 80 10.98 1.46 7.47
CA GLU A 80 11.10 2.36 8.63
C GLU A 80 12.44 3.07 8.67
N ALA A 81 13.46 2.52 8.02
CA ALA A 81 14.78 3.13 8.01
C ALA A 81 14.88 4.28 7.00
N LEU A 82 13.91 4.43 6.13
CA LEU A 82 13.91 5.50 5.15
C LEU A 82 13.55 6.83 5.80
N PRO A 83 14.19 7.91 5.35
CA PRO A 83 13.89 9.23 5.91
C PRO A 83 12.48 9.70 5.61
#